data_29e3de503422e8c9cdfaac1186025066
#
_entry.id   29e3de503422e8c9cdfaac1186025066
#
_cell.length_a   1.000
_cell.length_b   1.000
_cell.length_c   1.000
_cell.angle_alpha   90.00
_cell.angle_beta   90.00
_cell.angle_gamma   90.00
#
_symmetry.space_group_name_H-M   'P 1'
#
loop_
_entity.id
_entity.type
_entity.pdbx_description
1 polymer ?
#
loop_
_entity_poly.entity_id
_entity_poly.type
_entity_poly.pdbx_seq_one_letter_code
_entity_poly.pdbx_strand_id
1 'polypeptide(L)'
;MRSQPSATLWTRLDAFLSYLRPYRAPLSLLLDCTMVAFCWNVTYLFRLGFERWISARPDYDAWVMLAVLVVYGGAFTVFRVPQGMWRFSSFGDVKRLTWACLAAGVASGAAILALQLQQVPRAVLALHPWVALMGVCMMRIGYRMLYEHARSQISGGAAEERRTLVLGAGEAGRRLLAGIHRQGWVVLGMLDDDPTKRGARIAGVPVWGPLDLLNDPTTTQGLTHLIVALPSMRGPRRREVLEMAAKTGLQVLTVPSAQELREGRDLNRVRDIEPEDLLGRRSEEHTS
;
A
#
# COMPACT_ATOMS: atom_id res chain seq x y z
N MET A 1 25.54 22.34 19.84
CA MET A 1 26.01 21.38 18.80
C MET A 1 25.49 19.99 19.17
N ARG A 2 24.36 19.57 18.62
CA ARG A 2 23.89 18.17 18.74
C ARG A 2 24.21 17.49 17.42
N SER A 3 25.17 16.56 17.46
CA SER A 3 25.58 15.71 16.35
C SER A 3 24.36 14.90 15.86
N GLN A 4 24.06 14.99 14.55
CA GLN A 4 23.05 14.16 13.88
C GLN A 4 23.69 12.82 13.44
N PRO A 5 23.62 11.74 14.21
CA PRO A 5 24.15 10.43 13.80
C PRO A 5 23.19 9.65 12.89
N SER A 6 21.97 10.15 12.65
CA SER A 6 20.92 9.43 11.92
C SER A 6 21.04 9.49 10.39
N ALA A 7 21.51 10.58 9.82
CA ALA A 7 21.59 10.76 8.36
C ALA A 7 22.55 9.78 7.66
N THR A 8 23.68 9.47 8.30
CA THR A 8 24.69 8.55 7.73
C THR A 8 24.29 7.08 7.76
N LEU A 9 23.47 6.66 8.72
CA LEU A 9 22.98 5.29 8.81
C LEU A 9 21.92 5.02 7.73
N TRP A 10 21.06 6.00 7.47
CA TRP A 10 19.99 5.90 6.47
C TRP A 10 20.52 5.94 5.04
N THR A 11 21.50 6.78 4.73
CA THR A 11 22.17 6.79 3.42
C THR A 11 22.89 5.46 3.14
N ARG A 12 23.50 4.83 4.15
CA ARG A 12 24.09 3.49 4.01
C ARG A 12 23.01 2.41 3.80
N LEU A 13 21.87 2.50 4.49
CA LEU A 13 20.73 1.61 4.31
C LEU A 13 20.12 1.74 2.91
N ASP A 14 19.93 2.96 2.42
CA ASP A 14 19.42 3.19 1.06
C ASP A 14 20.39 2.69 -0.02
N ALA A 15 21.69 2.87 0.15
CA ALA A 15 22.71 2.33 -0.73
C ALA A 15 22.69 0.79 -0.69
N PHE A 16 22.58 0.17 0.47
CA PHE A 16 22.47 -1.27 0.64
C PHE A 16 21.18 -1.83 0.03
N LEU A 17 20.04 -1.17 0.26
CA LEU A 17 18.75 -1.55 -0.33
C LEU A 17 18.75 -1.38 -1.85
N SER A 18 19.46 -0.39 -2.39
CA SER A 18 19.60 -0.21 -3.83
C SER A 18 20.47 -1.30 -4.46
N TYR A 19 21.51 -1.74 -3.78
CA TYR A 19 22.35 -2.87 -4.18
C TYR A 19 21.57 -4.19 -4.22
N LEU A 20 20.61 -4.37 -3.31
CA LEU A 20 19.76 -5.57 -3.23
C LEU A 20 18.61 -5.57 -4.26
N ARG A 21 18.41 -4.48 -5.02
CA ARG A 21 17.33 -4.40 -6.03
C ARG A 21 17.29 -5.56 -7.01
N PRO A 22 18.40 -6.02 -7.63
CA PRO A 22 18.39 -7.15 -8.56
C PRO A 22 18.07 -8.49 -7.87
N TYR A 23 18.35 -8.61 -6.57
CA TYR A 23 18.16 -9.85 -5.79
C TYR A 23 16.81 -9.91 -5.05
N ARG A 24 15.87 -9.01 -5.34
CA ARG A 24 14.58 -8.95 -4.62
C ARG A 24 13.75 -10.22 -4.77
N ALA A 25 13.70 -10.80 -5.97
CA ALA A 25 12.92 -12.00 -6.22
C ALA A 25 13.48 -13.24 -5.49
N PRO A 26 14.79 -13.57 -5.59
CA PRO A 26 15.35 -14.69 -4.84
C PRO A 26 15.31 -14.45 -3.32
N LEU A 27 15.51 -13.21 -2.83
CA LEU A 27 15.40 -12.89 -1.41
C LEU A 27 13.97 -13.08 -0.90
N SER A 28 12.97 -12.62 -1.68
CA SER A 28 11.56 -12.84 -1.37
C SER A 28 11.24 -14.33 -1.29
N LEU A 29 11.71 -15.12 -2.26
CA LEU A 29 11.52 -16.57 -2.26
C LEU A 29 12.15 -17.23 -1.04
N LEU A 30 13.37 -16.83 -0.69
CA LEU A 30 14.07 -17.34 0.49
C LEU A 30 13.28 -17.07 1.77
N LEU A 31 12.78 -15.86 1.95
CA LEU A 31 11.96 -15.47 3.10
C LEU A 31 10.62 -16.23 3.13
N ASP A 32 9.95 -16.38 1.99
CA ASP A 32 8.72 -17.15 1.88
C ASP A 32 8.99 -18.63 2.25
N CYS A 33 10.06 -19.25 1.76
CA CYS A 33 10.45 -20.62 2.11
C CYS A 33 10.84 -20.76 3.59
N THR A 34 11.54 -19.78 4.16
CA THR A 34 11.86 -19.77 5.60
C THR A 34 10.58 -19.74 6.43
N MET A 35 9.59 -18.94 6.03
CA MET A 35 8.29 -18.91 6.69
C MET A 35 7.54 -20.25 6.54
N VAL A 36 7.60 -20.89 5.38
CA VAL A 36 7.02 -22.24 5.18
C VAL A 36 7.67 -23.26 6.11
N ALA A 37 9.02 -23.23 6.26
CA ALA A 37 9.74 -24.09 7.20
C ALA A 37 9.32 -23.85 8.66
N PHE A 38 9.17 -22.58 9.03
CA PHE A 38 8.66 -22.22 10.35
C PHE A 38 7.24 -22.76 10.56
N CYS A 39 6.36 -22.56 9.57
CA CYS A 39 4.99 -23.08 9.62
C CYS A 39 4.91 -24.60 9.68
N TRP A 40 5.89 -25.33 9.10
CA TRP A 40 6.00 -26.77 9.25
C TRP A 40 6.15 -27.16 10.74
N ASN A 41 7.08 -26.50 11.43
CA ASN A 41 7.30 -26.69 12.85
C ASN A 41 6.10 -26.31 13.70
N VAL A 42 5.45 -25.19 13.39
CA VAL A 42 4.23 -24.73 14.05
C VAL A 42 3.07 -25.74 13.87
N THR A 43 2.94 -26.35 12.68
CA THR A 43 1.91 -27.34 12.41
C THR A 43 2.11 -28.62 13.25
N TYR A 44 3.35 -29.07 13.41
CA TYR A 44 3.67 -30.17 14.31
C TYR A 44 3.38 -29.82 15.76
N LEU A 45 3.72 -28.60 16.19
CA LEU A 45 3.43 -28.11 17.53
C LEU A 45 1.91 -28.11 17.82
N PHE A 46 1.09 -27.63 16.88
CA PHE A 46 -0.36 -27.66 17.01
C PHE A 46 -0.92 -29.11 17.08
N ARG A 47 -0.31 -30.03 16.34
CA ARG A 47 -0.80 -31.44 16.28
C ARG A 47 -0.38 -32.26 17.49
N LEU A 48 0.85 -32.08 17.98
CA LEU A 48 1.46 -32.96 19.00
C LEU A 48 1.52 -32.31 20.38
N GLY A 49 1.33 -31.00 20.48
CA GLY A 49 1.50 -30.22 21.71
C GLY A 49 2.97 -30.03 22.08
N PHE A 50 3.23 -29.14 23.06
CA PHE A 50 4.58 -28.74 23.47
C PHE A 50 5.43 -29.91 23.99
N GLU A 51 4.83 -30.92 24.61
CA GLU A 51 5.56 -32.02 25.23
C GLU A 51 6.11 -33.03 24.20
N ARG A 52 5.40 -33.21 23.08
CA ARG A 52 5.70 -34.28 22.11
C ARG A 52 6.19 -33.79 20.77
N TRP A 53 6.17 -32.47 20.50
CA TRP A 53 6.44 -31.94 19.17
C TRP A 53 7.88 -32.18 18.67
N ILE A 54 8.84 -32.42 19.56
CA ILE A 54 10.22 -32.81 19.23
C ILE A 54 10.38 -34.33 19.25
N SER A 55 9.94 -34.97 20.34
CA SER A 55 10.20 -36.40 20.58
C SER A 55 9.40 -37.38 19.71
N ALA A 56 8.24 -36.96 19.22
CA ALA A 56 7.38 -37.80 18.39
C ALA A 56 7.54 -37.56 16.88
N ARG A 57 8.60 -36.85 16.46
CA ARG A 57 8.95 -36.68 15.04
C ARG A 57 9.75 -37.85 14.51
N PRO A 58 9.56 -38.24 13.25
CA PRO A 58 10.43 -39.21 12.61
C PRO A 58 11.85 -38.65 12.45
N ASP A 59 12.87 -39.48 12.54
CA ASP A 59 14.28 -39.10 12.37
C ASP A 59 14.56 -38.45 11.00
N TYR A 60 13.75 -38.79 10.00
CA TYR A 60 13.83 -38.25 8.65
C TYR A 60 12.99 -36.99 8.41
N ASP A 61 12.35 -36.41 9.44
CA ASP A 61 11.47 -35.23 9.28
C ASP A 61 12.17 -34.04 8.64
N ALA A 62 13.47 -33.84 8.95
CA ALA A 62 14.25 -32.77 8.33
C ALA A 62 14.36 -32.90 6.79
N TRP A 63 14.48 -34.15 6.30
CA TRP A 63 14.52 -34.43 4.86
C TRP A 63 13.14 -34.24 4.22
N VAL A 64 12.08 -34.64 4.91
CA VAL A 64 10.70 -34.40 4.47
C VAL A 64 10.43 -32.91 4.40
N MET A 65 10.79 -32.15 5.41
CA MET A 65 10.68 -30.68 5.41
C MET A 65 11.44 -30.07 4.23
N LEU A 66 12.66 -30.51 3.96
CA LEU A 66 13.45 -30.02 2.82
C LEU A 66 12.76 -30.33 1.50
N ALA A 67 12.23 -31.54 1.33
CA ALA A 67 11.46 -31.89 0.12
C ALA A 67 10.20 -31.02 -0.03
N VAL A 68 9.47 -30.81 1.06
CA VAL A 68 8.31 -29.90 1.07
C VAL A 68 8.72 -28.48 0.67
N LEU A 69 9.84 -27.96 1.19
CA LEU A 69 10.35 -26.63 0.83
C LEU A 69 10.69 -26.53 -0.67
N VAL A 70 11.27 -27.57 -1.26
CA VAL A 70 11.55 -27.60 -2.71
C VAL A 70 10.23 -27.54 -3.50
N VAL A 71 9.20 -28.28 -3.10
CA VAL A 71 7.89 -28.26 -3.76
C VAL A 71 7.23 -26.89 -3.62
N TYR A 72 7.26 -26.28 -2.43
CA TYR A 72 6.72 -24.93 -2.20
C TYR A 72 7.50 -23.87 -2.97
N GLY A 73 8.82 -23.92 -2.98
CA GLY A 73 9.68 -23.03 -3.75
C GLY A 73 9.39 -23.12 -5.26
N GLY A 74 9.22 -24.34 -5.77
CA GLY A 74 8.80 -24.58 -7.17
C GLY A 74 7.42 -24.00 -7.46
N ALA A 75 6.43 -24.26 -6.61
CA ALA A 75 5.09 -23.70 -6.76
C ALA A 75 5.12 -22.16 -6.71
N PHE A 76 5.83 -21.56 -5.77
CA PHE A 76 5.95 -20.09 -5.67
C PHE A 76 6.56 -19.46 -6.93
N THR A 77 7.53 -20.12 -7.56
CA THR A 77 8.12 -19.65 -8.82
C THR A 77 7.15 -19.79 -9.99
N VAL A 78 6.46 -20.93 -10.12
CA VAL A 78 5.46 -21.18 -11.18
C VAL A 78 4.30 -20.18 -11.09
N PHE A 79 3.76 -19.95 -9.89
CA PHE A 79 2.68 -18.98 -9.68
C PHE A 79 3.16 -17.52 -9.61
N ARG A 80 4.46 -17.26 -9.83
CA ARG A 80 5.08 -15.93 -9.84
C ARG A 80 4.85 -15.14 -8.53
N VAL A 81 4.79 -15.85 -7.42
CA VAL A 81 4.60 -15.28 -6.08
C VAL A 81 5.72 -14.29 -5.69
N PRO A 82 7.04 -14.54 -5.98
CA PRO A 82 8.12 -13.64 -5.65
C PRO A 82 8.17 -12.35 -6.48
N GLN A 83 7.42 -12.28 -7.60
CA GLN A 83 7.37 -11.11 -8.47
C GLN A 83 6.41 -10.03 -7.95
N GLY A 84 5.52 -10.38 -7.01
CA GLY A 84 4.65 -9.42 -6.34
C GLY A 84 5.48 -8.40 -5.55
N MET A 85 5.19 -7.11 -5.72
CA MET A 85 5.79 -6.08 -4.87
C MET A 85 5.15 -6.16 -3.48
N TRP A 86 5.91 -6.56 -2.47
CA TRP A 86 5.47 -6.65 -1.06
C TRP A 86 4.82 -5.35 -0.55
N ARG A 87 5.18 -4.24 -1.19
CA ARG A 87 4.65 -2.91 -0.89
C ARG A 87 3.22 -2.69 -1.39
N PHE A 88 2.79 -3.42 -2.43
CA PHE A 88 1.48 -3.30 -3.08
C PHE A 88 0.79 -4.66 -3.13
N SER A 89 0.48 -5.23 -1.96
CA SER A 89 -0.30 -6.46 -1.90
C SER A 89 -1.68 -6.20 -2.49
N SER A 90 -1.91 -6.71 -3.68
CA SER A 90 -3.21 -6.66 -4.35
C SER A 90 -4.00 -7.95 -4.04
N PHE A 91 -5.32 -7.90 -4.21
CA PHE A 91 -6.16 -9.10 -4.12
C PHE A 91 -5.67 -10.23 -5.05
N GLY A 92 -5.10 -9.86 -6.21
CA GLY A 92 -4.49 -10.80 -7.15
C GLY A 92 -3.28 -11.55 -6.58
N ASP A 93 -2.49 -10.90 -5.73
CA ASP A 93 -1.31 -11.53 -5.11
C ASP A 93 -1.73 -12.54 -4.04
N VAL A 94 -2.75 -12.21 -3.25
CA VAL A 94 -3.34 -13.16 -2.28
C VAL A 94 -3.90 -14.39 -2.99
N LYS A 95 -4.63 -14.21 -4.10
CA LYS A 95 -5.16 -15.31 -4.91
C LYS A 95 -4.04 -16.22 -5.46
N ARG A 96 -2.96 -15.64 -5.99
CA ARG A 96 -1.80 -16.41 -6.48
C ARG A 96 -1.13 -17.20 -5.36
N LEU A 97 -0.92 -16.56 -4.20
CA LEU A 97 -0.35 -17.21 -3.03
C LEU A 97 -1.23 -18.37 -2.53
N THR A 98 -2.54 -18.17 -2.49
CA THR A 98 -3.50 -19.22 -2.09
C THR A 98 -3.39 -20.43 -3.00
N TRP A 99 -3.42 -20.23 -4.32
CA TRP A 99 -3.29 -21.33 -5.27
C TRP A 99 -1.93 -22.01 -5.19
N ALA A 100 -0.85 -21.25 -4.99
CA ALA A 100 0.49 -21.80 -4.84
C ALA A 100 0.61 -22.67 -3.58
N CYS A 101 0.10 -22.21 -2.44
CA CYS A 101 0.12 -22.97 -1.19
C CYS A 101 -0.74 -24.23 -1.26
N LEU A 102 -1.94 -24.16 -1.86
CA LEU A 102 -2.81 -25.32 -2.02
C LEU A 102 -2.19 -26.34 -2.98
N ALA A 103 -1.69 -25.90 -4.14
CA ALA A 103 -1.04 -26.81 -5.10
C ALA A 103 0.20 -27.49 -4.50
N ALA A 104 1.04 -26.73 -3.79
CA ALA A 104 2.21 -27.28 -3.11
C ALA A 104 1.81 -28.24 -1.99
N GLY A 105 0.77 -27.91 -1.21
CA GLY A 105 0.26 -28.75 -0.15
C GLY A 105 -0.28 -30.09 -0.67
N VAL A 106 -1.06 -30.05 -1.75
CA VAL A 106 -1.57 -31.27 -2.41
C VAL A 106 -0.42 -32.09 -3.00
N ALA A 107 0.52 -31.47 -3.71
CA ALA A 107 1.63 -32.17 -4.32
C ALA A 107 2.55 -32.82 -3.27
N SER A 108 2.94 -32.08 -2.22
CA SER A 108 3.76 -32.62 -1.13
C SER A 108 3.04 -33.71 -0.34
N GLY A 109 1.73 -33.52 -0.03
CA GLY A 109 0.92 -34.51 0.63
C GLY A 109 0.78 -35.79 -0.19
N ALA A 110 0.50 -35.69 -1.49
CA ALA A 110 0.43 -36.83 -2.39
C ALA A 110 1.78 -37.58 -2.48
N ALA A 111 2.90 -36.86 -2.57
CA ALA A 111 4.23 -37.48 -2.59
C ALA A 111 4.54 -38.22 -1.30
N ILE A 112 4.26 -37.65 -0.13
CA ILE A 112 4.48 -38.29 1.18
C ILE A 112 3.62 -39.55 1.32
N LEU A 113 2.35 -39.52 0.87
CA LEU A 113 1.47 -40.65 0.89
C LEU A 113 1.90 -41.76 -0.09
N ALA A 114 2.34 -41.38 -1.31
CA ALA A 114 2.84 -42.33 -2.31
C ALA A 114 4.12 -43.03 -1.87
N LEU A 115 5.01 -42.31 -1.16
CA LEU A 115 6.23 -42.88 -0.59
C LEU A 115 6.01 -43.63 0.72
N GLN A 116 4.75 -43.73 1.16
CA GLN A 116 4.30 -44.48 2.37
C GLN A 116 5.07 -44.06 3.64
N LEU A 117 5.38 -42.75 3.79
CA LEU A 117 6.03 -42.22 4.99
C LEU A 117 5.03 -42.16 6.16
N GLN A 118 4.80 -43.32 6.77
CA GLN A 118 3.67 -43.54 7.72
C GLN A 118 3.82 -42.74 9.04
N GLN A 119 5.02 -42.32 9.41
CA GLN A 119 5.27 -41.58 10.66
C GLN A 119 4.93 -40.08 10.55
N VAL A 120 4.67 -39.57 9.34
CA VAL A 120 4.24 -38.17 9.16
C VAL A 120 2.72 -38.12 9.40
N PRO A 121 2.23 -37.39 10.42
CA PRO A 121 0.82 -37.37 10.74
C PRO A 121 0.00 -36.77 9.58
N ARG A 122 -1.05 -37.46 9.14
CA ARG A 122 -1.94 -36.99 8.06
C ARG A 122 -2.53 -35.60 8.35
N ALA A 123 -2.80 -35.31 9.63
CA ALA A 123 -3.27 -34.01 10.07
C ALA A 123 -2.25 -32.89 9.78
N VAL A 124 -0.94 -33.14 9.85
CA VAL A 124 0.09 -32.17 9.50
C VAL A 124 0.02 -31.86 8.02
N LEU A 125 -0.17 -32.86 7.15
CA LEU A 125 -0.29 -32.67 5.71
C LEU A 125 -1.52 -31.84 5.33
N ALA A 126 -2.64 -32.06 6.03
CA ALA A 126 -3.88 -31.32 5.79
C ALA A 126 -3.83 -29.88 6.32
N LEU A 127 -3.22 -29.66 7.49
CA LEU A 127 -3.16 -28.34 8.12
C LEU A 127 -2.06 -27.43 7.55
N HIS A 128 -0.91 -28.00 7.17
CA HIS A 128 0.26 -27.24 6.77
C HIS A 128 0.00 -26.21 5.66
N PRO A 129 -0.74 -26.50 4.56
CA PRO A 129 -0.99 -25.52 3.51
C PRO A 129 -1.70 -24.26 4.02
N TRP A 130 -2.62 -24.41 4.96
CA TRP A 130 -3.36 -23.30 5.55
C TRP A 130 -2.50 -22.48 6.52
N VAL A 131 -1.71 -23.16 7.36
CA VAL A 131 -0.78 -22.50 8.28
C VAL A 131 0.30 -21.77 7.50
N ALA A 132 0.84 -22.36 6.42
CA ALA A 132 1.81 -21.74 5.53
C ALA A 132 1.22 -20.51 4.83
N LEU A 133 0.00 -20.61 4.29
CA LEU A 133 -0.70 -19.48 3.68
C LEU A 133 -0.86 -18.32 4.67
N MET A 134 -1.36 -18.61 5.88
CA MET A 134 -1.53 -17.59 6.92
C MET A 134 -0.18 -16.98 7.34
N GLY A 135 0.84 -17.81 7.55
CA GLY A 135 2.17 -17.35 7.95
C GLY A 135 2.79 -16.40 6.92
N VAL A 136 2.78 -16.78 5.65
CA VAL A 136 3.31 -15.92 4.57
C VAL A 136 2.48 -14.65 4.42
N CYS A 137 1.15 -14.70 4.51
CA CYS A 137 0.30 -13.51 4.51
C CYS A 137 0.63 -12.58 5.67
N MET A 138 0.73 -13.09 6.90
CA MET A 138 1.06 -12.31 8.09
C MET A 138 2.45 -11.68 8.00
N MET A 139 3.44 -12.42 7.51
CA MET A 139 4.79 -11.89 7.28
C MET A 139 4.77 -10.72 6.31
N ARG A 140 4.03 -10.82 5.20
CA ARG A 140 3.91 -9.75 4.20
C ARG A 140 3.19 -8.52 4.73
N ILE A 141 2.11 -8.72 5.49
CA ILE A 141 1.38 -7.62 6.15
C ILE A 141 2.27 -6.96 7.19
N GLY A 142 2.97 -7.74 8.03
CA GLY A 142 3.90 -7.23 9.03
C GLY A 142 5.04 -6.41 8.42
N TYR A 143 5.66 -6.92 7.34
CA TYR A 143 6.66 -6.17 6.60
C TYR A 143 6.11 -4.83 6.05
N ARG A 144 4.91 -4.84 5.50
CA ARG A 144 4.27 -3.62 5.01
C ARG A 144 4.03 -2.61 6.14
N MET A 145 3.48 -3.05 7.27
CA MET A 145 3.22 -2.20 8.43
C MET A 145 4.53 -1.60 8.97
N LEU A 146 5.58 -2.40 9.11
CA LEU A 146 6.90 -1.94 9.55
C LEU A 146 7.50 -0.94 8.56
N TYR A 147 7.39 -1.21 7.26
CA TYR A 147 7.90 -0.32 6.22
C TYR A 147 7.14 1.02 6.22
N GLU A 148 5.81 1.01 6.33
CA GLU A 148 4.98 2.21 6.40
C GLU A 148 5.29 3.01 7.67
N HIS A 149 5.45 2.32 8.81
CA HIS A 149 5.83 2.95 10.08
C HIS A 149 7.24 3.57 10.03
N ALA A 150 8.23 2.83 9.56
CA ALA A 150 9.60 3.33 9.42
C ALA A 150 9.64 4.55 8.48
N ARG A 151 8.90 4.51 7.38
CA ARG A 151 8.82 5.63 6.44
C ARG A 151 8.15 6.87 7.05
N SER A 152 7.08 6.70 7.85
CA SER A 152 6.43 7.82 8.55
C SER A 152 7.38 8.49 9.54
N GLN A 153 8.21 7.73 10.25
CA GLN A 153 9.23 8.25 11.16
C GLN A 153 10.33 9.04 10.42
N ILE A 154 10.73 8.57 9.24
CA ILE A 154 11.77 9.23 8.42
C ILE A 154 11.20 10.51 7.77
N SER A 155 9.96 10.48 7.29
CA SER A 155 9.30 11.65 6.70
C SER A 155 8.89 12.70 7.73
N GLY A 156 8.68 12.32 9.00
CA GLY A 156 8.33 13.23 10.09
C GLY A 156 9.47 14.10 10.61
N GLY A 157 10.69 13.92 10.11
CA GLY A 157 11.89 14.62 10.62
C GLY A 157 12.42 15.79 9.78
N ALA A 158 11.97 16.00 8.55
CA ALA A 158 12.57 17.04 7.69
C ALA A 158 11.70 17.57 6.53
N ALA A 159 10.49 17.06 6.31
CA ALA A 159 9.56 17.71 5.39
C ALA A 159 8.53 18.45 6.23
N GLU A 160 8.40 19.76 6.06
CA GLU A 160 7.25 20.51 6.55
C GLU A 160 6.00 19.69 6.22
N GLU A 161 5.27 19.25 7.24
CA GLU A 161 4.01 18.55 7.06
C GLU A 161 3.11 19.43 6.20
N ARG A 162 2.87 19.03 4.96
CA ARG A 162 1.99 19.74 4.04
C ARG A 162 0.54 19.50 4.47
N ARG A 163 0.15 20.25 5.51
CA ARG A 163 -1.22 20.20 6.06
C ARG A 163 -2.19 20.76 5.05
N THR A 164 -3.04 19.91 4.52
CA THR A 164 -3.78 20.18 3.29
C THR A 164 -5.28 20.01 3.49
N LEU A 165 -6.06 20.89 2.89
CA LEU A 165 -7.50 20.76 2.71
C LEU A 165 -7.79 20.49 1.22
N VAL A 166 -8.66 19.54 0.93
CA VAL A 166 -9.04 19.17 -0.44
C VAL A 166 -10.42 19.72 -0.76
N LEU A 167 -10.52 20.47 -1.86
CA LEU A 167 -11.78 21.03 -2.37
C LEU A 167 -12.33 20.06 -3.41
N GLY A 168 -13.45 19.43 -3.09
CA GLY A 168 -14.11 18.39 -3.91
C GLY A 168 -13.91 16.98 -3.35
N ALA A 169 -15.01 16.41 -2.85
CA ALA A 169 -15.11 15.06 -2.30
C ALA A 169 -15.73 14.07 -3.30
N GLY A 170 -15.55 14.34 -4.59
CA GLY A 170 -15.96 13.47 -5.71
C GLY A 170 -14.91 12.41 -6.04
N GLU A 171 -15.08 11.79 -7.20
CA GLU A 171 -14.18 10.72 -7.67
C GLU A 171 -12.71 11.19 -7.81
N ALA A 172 -12.49 12.43 -8.25
CA ALA A 172 -11.16 13.01 -8.37
C ALA A 172 -10.48 13.17 -7.00
N GLY A 173 -11.21 13.71 -6.00
CA GLY A 173 -10.73 13.81 -4.63
C GLY A 173 -10.42 12.45 -4.02
N ARG A 174 -11.29 11.46 -4.24
CA ARG A 174 -11.08 10.09 -3.76
C ARG A 174 -9.82 9.45 -4.36
N ARG A 175 -9.59 9.60 -5.67
CA ARG A 175 -8.39 9.10 -6.35
C ARG A 175 -7.13 9.82 -5.90
N LEU A 176 -7.22 11.14 -5.72
CA LEU A 176 -6.14 11.95 -5.17
C LEU A 176 -5.72 11.42 -3.80
N LEU A 177 -6.67 11.18 -2.88
CA LEU A 177 -6.39 10.67 -1.54
C LEU A 177 -5.68 9.32 -1.58
N ALA A 178 -6.04 8.42 -2.50
CA ALA A 178 -5.40 7.12 -2.64
C ALA A 178 -3.89 7.22 -3.00
N GLY A 179 -3.48 8.31 -3.64
CA GLY A 179 -2.09 8.55 -4.08
C GLY A 179 -1.29 9.48 -3.18
N ILE A 180 -1.93 10.50 -2.60
CA ILE A 180 -1.26 11.65 -1.97
C ILE A 180 -0.59 11.32 -0.62
N HIS A 181 -1.15 10.40 0.15
CA HIS A 181 -0.59 9.98 1.45
C HIS A 181 0.85 9.47 1.38
N ARG A 182 1.34 9.15 0.18
CA ARG A 182 2.70 8.63 -0.04
C ARG A 182 3.77 9.72 -0.22
N GLN A 183 3.37 11.00 -0.27
CA GLN A 183 4.26 12.12 -0.65
C GLN A 183 4.49 13.14 0.46
N GLY A 184 4.19 12.80 1.73
CA GLY A 184 4.36 13.71 2.87
C GLY A 184 3.20 14.72 3.03
N TRP A 185 2.08 14.50 2.35
CA TRP A 185 0.87 15.29 2.49
C TRP A 185 -0.01 14.74 3.62
N VAL A 186 -0.47 15.63 4.48
CA VAL A 186 -1.43 15.32 5.55
C VAL A 186 -2.76 16.01 5.22
N VAL A 187 -3.73 15.26 4.70
CA VAL A 187 -5.05 15.79 4.39
C VAL A 187 -5.90 15.78 5.65
N LEU A 188 -6.23 16.96 6.18
CA LEU A 188 -6.99 17.14 7.41
C LEU A 188 -8.50 17.06 7.18
N GLY A 189 -8.99 17.46 5.99
CA GLY A 189 -10.40 17.46 5.67
C GLY A 189 -10.67 17.66 4.18
N MET A 190 -11.92 17.58 3.82
CA MET A 190 -12.45 17.87 2.48
C MET A 190 -13.63 18.83 2.58
N LEU A 191 -13.83 19.67 1.55
CA LEU A 191 -15.02 20.48 1.37
C LEU A 191 -15.72 20.06 0.06
N ASP A 192 -17.06 19.97 0.09
CA ASP A 192 -17.88 19.63 -1.08
C ASP A 192 -19.26 20.27 -0.92
N ASP A 193 -19.80 20.84 -2.01
CA ASP A 193 -21.12 21.50 -1.99
C ASP A 193 -22.28 20.49 -1.92
N ASP A 194 -22.00 19.19 -2.14
CA ASP A 194 -23.02 18.13 -2.05
C ASP A 194 -23.41 17.86 -0.58
N PRO A 195 -24.65 18.20 -0.17
CA PRO A 195 -25.08 18.05 1.22
C PRO A 195 -25.09 16.58 1.68
N THR A 196 -25.20 15.62 0.76
CA THR A 196 -25.23 14.19 1.10
C THR A 196 -23.89 13.67 1.61
N LYS A 197 -22.80 14.39 1.31
CA LYS A 197 -21.43 14.02 1.72
C LYS A 197 -21.01 14.66 3.03
N ARG A 198 -21.77 15.63 3.53
CA ARG A 198 -21.42 16.36 4.77
C ARG A 198 -21.33 15.41 5.95
N GLY A 199 -20.24 15.45 6.68
CA GLY A 199 -19.97 14.57 7.81
C GLY A 199 -19.54 13.14 7.43
N ALA A 200 -19.59 12.77 6.13
CA ALA A 200 -19.07 11.49 5.67
C ALA A 200 -17.54 11.44 5.73
N ARG A 201 -16.99 10.23 5.70
CA ARG A 201 -15.54 9.99 5.56
C ARG A 201 -15.24 9.36 4.21
N ILE A 202 -14.38 10.00 3.43
CA ILE A 202 -13.94 9.50 2.13
C ILE A 202 -12.46 9.12 2.24
N ALA A 203 -12.15 7.85 2.01
CA ALA A 203 -10.80 7.30 2.23
C ALA A 203 -10.22 7.63 3.62
N GLY A 204 -11.08 7.68 4.67
CA GLY A 204 -10.67 8.00 6.04
C GLY A 204 -10.64 9.50 6.37
N VAL A 205 -10.74 10.41 5.38
CA VAL A 205 -10.72 11.87 5.56
C VAL A 205 -12.14 12.39 5.73
N PRO A 206 -12.44 13.23 6.76
CA PRO A 206 -13.78 13.78 6.97
C PRO A 206 -14.13 14.87 5.95
N VAL A 207 -15.39 14.91 5.51
CA VAL A 207 -15.94 16.03 4.74
C VAL A 207 -16.56 17.01 5.73
N TRP A 208 -15.99 18.22 5.85
CA TRP A 208 -16.40 19.22 6.83
C TRP A 208 -17.69 19.95 6.44
N GLY A 209 -17.87 20.23 5.15
CA GLY A 209 -19.08 20.91 4.64
C GLY A 209 -18.89 21.53 3.27
N PRO A 210 -19.70 22.57 2.94
CA PRO A 210 -19.67 23.22 1.63
C PRO A 210 -18.38 24.01 1.39
N LEU A 211 -18.10 24.30 0.13
CA LEU A 211 -16.91 25.05 -0.29
C LEU A 211 -16.86 26.46 0.28
N ASP A 212 -18.01 27.04 0.59
CA ASP A 212 -18.12 28.41 1.16
C ASP A 212 -17.48 28.51 2.56
N LEU A 213 -17.22 27.39 3.25
CA LEU A 213 -16.45 27.38 4.51
C LEU A 213 -15.02 27.90 4.33
N LEU A 214 -14.50 27.99 3.12
CA LEU A 214 -13.20 28.64 2.85
C LEU A 214 -13.18 30.13 3.23
N ASN A 215 -14.34 30.79 3.27
CA ASN A 215 -14.43 32.18 3.70
C ASN A 215 -14.27 32.36 5.22
N ASP A 216 -14.34 31.26 5.98
CA ASP A 216 -14.10 31.28 7.43
C ASP A 216 -12.62 31.05 7.71
N PRO A 217 -11.91 32.03 8.31
CA PRO A 217 -10.49 31.90 8.65
C PRO A 217 -10.19 30.70 9.57
N THR A 218 -11.16 30.24 10.37
CA THR A 218 -10.99 29.11 11.28
C THR A 218 -10.82 27.79 10.51
N THR A 219 -11.43 27.68 9.33
CA THR A 219 -11.35 26.50 8.46
C THR A 219 -9.94 26.30 7.89
N THR A 220 -9.21 27.40 7.66
CA THR A 220 -7.87 27.39 7.07
C THR A 220 -6.74 27.44 8.09
N GLN A 221 -7.07 27.57 9.37
CA GLN A 221 -6.10 27.69 10.44
C GLN A 221 -5.20 26.45 10.56
N GLY A 222 -3.89 26.68 10.51
CA GLY A 222 -2.89 25.60 10.59
C GLY A 222 -2.74 24.76 9.33
N LEU A 223 -3.38 25.16 8.22
CA LEU A 223 -3.15 24.58 6.89
C LEU A 223 -1.97 25.29 6.22
N THR A 224 -1.30 24.56 5.31
CA THR A 224 -0.23 25.10 4.46
C THR A 224 -0.61 25.09 2.99
N HIS A 225 -1.50 24.18 2.59
CA HIS A 225 -1.85 23.96 1.19
C HIS A 225 -3.35 23.73 1.02
N LEU A 226 -3.86 24.12 -0.15
CA LEU A 226 -5.19 23.75 -0.66
C LEU A 226 -5.03 22.96 -1.96
N ILE A 227 -5.82 21.92 -2.16
CA ILE A 227 -5.84 21.17 -3.41
C ILE A 227 -7.25 21.20 -3.98
N VAL A 228 -7.39 21.77 -5.19
CA VAL A 228 -8.65 21.84 -5.92
C VAL A 228 -8.82 20.58 -6.76
N ALA A 229 -9.71 19.68 -6.31
CA ALA A 229 -10.01 18.38 -6.94
C ALA A 229 -11.41 18.40 -7.58
N LEU A 230 -11.70 19.42 -8.40
CA LEU A 230 -12.99 19.68 -9.04
C LEU A 230 -12.88 19.70 -10.59
N PRO A 231 -12.41 18.62 -11.25
CA PRO A 231 -12.14 18.60 -12.69
C PRO A 231 -13.40 18.75 -13.54
N SER A 232 -14.56 18.39 -13.01
CA SER A 232 -15.85 18.51 -13.70
C SER A 232 -16.54 19.86 -13.51
N MET A 233 -16.08 20.67 -12.56
CA MET A 233 -16.67 21.98 -12.29
C MET A 233 -16.22 22.97 -13.37
N ARG A 234 -17.19 23.64 -14.01
CA ARG A 234 -16.97 24.62 -15.08
C ARG A 234 -17.70 25.93 -14.78
N GLY A 235 -17.40 26.95 -15.55
CA GLY A 235 -18.13 28.23 -15.51
C GLY A 235 -17.84 29.11 -14.28
N PRO A 236 -18.79 29.99 -13.90
CA PRO A 236 -18.56 31.00 -12.88
C PRO A 236 -18.25 30.42 -11.48
N ARG A 237 -18.88 29.31 -11.10
CA ARG A 237 -18.66 28.68 -9.79
C ARG A 237 -17.21 28.20 -9.62
N ARG A 238 -16.60 27.67 -10.68
CA ARG A 238 -15.17 27.27 -10.63
C ARG A 238 -14.28 28.49 -10.34
N ARG A 239 -14.54 29.59 -11.03
CA ARG A 239 -13.79 30.84 -10.82
C ARG A 239 -13.95 31.35 -9.39
N GLU A 240 -15.17 31.38 -8.89
CA GLU A 240 -15.47 31.77 -7.51
C GLU A 240 -14.70 30.92 -6.49
N VAL A 241 -14.67 29.58 -6.65
CA VAL A 241 -13.92 28.68 -5.76
C VAL A 241 -12.43 28.94 -5.84
N LEU A 242 -11.87 29.17 -7.03
CA LEU A 242 -10.45 29.52 -7.20
C LEU A 242 -10.11 30.86 -6.59
N GLU A 243 -10.99 31.86 -6.71
CA GLU A 243 -10.84 33.17 -6.07
C GLU A 243 -10.91 33.06 -4.54
N MET A 244 -11.83 32.27 -3.99
CA MET A 244 -11.91 31.99 -2.56
C MET A 244 -10.61 31.31 -2.08
N ALA A 245 -10.14 30.30 -2.81
CA ALA A 245 -8.90 29.61 -2.49
C ALA A 245 -7.69 30.55 -2.53
N ALA A 246 -7.57 31.42 -3.54
CA ALA A 246 -6.49 32.38 -3.65
C ALA A 246 -6.49 33.42 -2.50
N LYS A 247 -7.66 33.85 -2.04
CA LYS A 247 -7.80 34.78 -0.91
C LYS A 247 -7.31 34.22 0.42
N THR A 248 -7.21 32.91 0.59
CA THR A 248 -6.72 32.29 1.82
C THR A 248 -5.23 32.52 2.07
N GLY A 249 -4.45 32.91 1.05
CA GLY A 249 -2.99 33.08 1.12
C GLY A 249 -2.21 31.78 1.23
N LEU A 250 -2.88 30.61 1.17
CA LEU A 250 -2.26 29.29 1.18
C LEU A 250 -1.74 28.95 -0.22
N GLN A 251 -0.79 28.02 -0.31
CA GLN A 251 -0.38 27.47 -1.60
C GLN A 251 -1.51 26.64 -2.20
N VAL A 252 -2.01 27.06 -3.36
CA VAL A 252 -3.16 26.42 -4.02
C VAL A 252 -2.68 25.60 -5.20
N LEU A 253 -3.04 24.34 -5.20
CA LEU A 253 -2.69 23.34 -6.20
C LEU A 253 -3.95 22.82 -6.86
N THR A 254 -3.89 22.42 -8.12
CA THR A 254 -5.03 21.87 -8.84
C THR A 254 -4.72 20.48 -9.39
N VAL A 255 -5.74 19.65 -9.43
CA VAL A 255 -5.70 18.35 -10.10
C VAL A 255 -5.97 18.55 -11.58
N PRO A 256 -5.24 17.86 -12.50
CA PRO A 256 -5.49 17.95 -13.94
C PRO A 256 -6.96 17.75 -14.32
N SER A 257 -7.42 18.48 -15.31
CA SER A 257 -8.78 18.37 -15.83
C SER A 257 -9.04 17.02 -16.50
N ALA A 258 -10.31 16.66 -16.70
CA ALA A 258 -10.67 15.43 -17.38
C ALA A 258 -10.11 15.34 -18.82
N GLN A 259 -9.84 16.47 -19.45
CA GLN A 259 -9.27 16.56 -20.79
C GLN A 259 -7.76 16.30 -20.76
N GLU A 260 -7.03 16.89 -19.82
CA GLU A 260 -5.59 16.64 -19.60
C GLU A 260 -5.31 15.18 -19.19
N LEU A 261 -6.26 14.54 -18.50
CA LEU A 261 -6.18 13.12 -18.17
C LEU A 261 -6.34 12.20 -19.39
N ARG A 262 -7.16 12.59 -20.38
CA ARG A 262 -7.27 11.86 -21.65
C ARG A 262 -6.00 11.97 -22.49
N GLU A 263 -5.24 13.04 -22.32
CA GLU A 263 -3.95 13.29 -22.97
C GLU A 263 -2.77 12.60 -22.25
N GLY A 264 -3.05 11.74 -21.25
CA GLY A 264 -2.04 10.91 -20.59
C GLY A 264 -1.34 11.56 -19.40
N ARG A 265 -1.84 12.68 -18.87
CA ARG A 265 -1.32 13.29 -17.63
C ARG A 265 -1.81 12.56 -16.39
N ASP A 266 -0.91 12.27 -15.48
CA ASP A 266 -1.17 11.47 -14.30
C ASP A 266 -1.89 12.30 -13.21
N LEU A 267 -3.03 11.80 -12.67
CA LEU A 267 -3.79 12.41 -11.57
C LEU A 267 -2.95 12.68 -10.29
N ASN A 268 -1.85 11.99 -10.15
CA ASN A 268 -0.96 12.14 -8.99
C ASN A 268 -0.01 13.34 -9.09
N ARG A 269 -0.02 14.09 -10.20
CA ARG A 269 0.73 15.34 -10.36
C ARG A 269 -0.17 16.54 -10.09
N VAL A 270 -0.10 17.00 -8.86
CA VAL A 270 -0.70 18.27 -8.44
C VAL A 270 0.18 19.40 -8.97
N ARG A 271 -0.40 20.41 -9.63
CA ARG A 271 0.32 21.58 -10.15
C ARG A 271 -0.14 22.86 -9.46
N ASP A 272 0.73 23.85 -9.42
CA ASP A 272 0.35 25.19 -8.99
C ASP A 272 -0.72 25.78 -9.92
N ILE A 273 -1.58 26.65 -9.37
CA ILE A 273 -2.57 27.37 -10.17
C ILE A 273 -1.84 28.39 -11.03
N GLU A 274 -2.01 28.29 -12.34
CA GLU A 274 -1.51 29.28 -13.29
C GLU A 274 -2.50 30.44 -13.39
N PRO A 275 -2.04 31.68 -13.71
CA PRO A 275 -2.92 32.84 -13.92
C PRO A 275 -4.03 32.59 -14.96
N GLU A 276 -3.79 31.66 -15.89
CA GLU A 276 -4.74 31.25 -16.92
C GLU A 276 -5.94 30.49 -16.35
N ASP A 277 -5.76 29.74 -15.25
CA ASP A 277 -6.84 29.04 -14.55
C ASP A 277 -7.83 30.04 -13.90
N LEU A 278 -7.32 31.21 -13.48
CA LEU A 278 -8.13 32.31 -12.91
C LEU A 278 -8.83 33.14 -13.99
N LEU A 279 -8.18 33.34 -15.13
CA LEU A 279 -8.69 34.20 -16.19
C LEU A 279 -9.71 33.53 -17.11
N GLY A 280 -9.90 32.20 -17.01
CA GLY A 280 -10.91 31.44 -17.74
C GLY A 280 -10.80 31.62 -19.25
N ARG A 281 -9.58 31.62 -19.82
CA ARG A 281 -9.38 31.76 -21.25
C ARG A 281 -10.02 30.63 -22.02
N ARG A 282 -11.00 31.05 -22.84
CA ARG A 282 -11.56 30.41 -24.01
C ARG A 282 -10.55 29.52 -24.74
N SER A 283 -10.70 28.24 -24.60
CA SER A 283 -10.30 27.28 -25.63
C SER A 283 -11.54 26.90 -26.48
N GLU A 284 -12.30 27.93 -26.94
CA GLU A 284 -13.44 27.77 -27.84
C GLU A 284 -13.31 28.68 -29.07
N GLU A 285 -12.13 28.76 -29.65
CA GLU A 285 -11.97 29.32 -30.99
C GLU A 285 -10.92 28.51 -31.72
N HIS A 286 -11.34 27.42 -32.34
CA HIS A 286 -10.87 26.91 -33.63
C HIS A 286 -11.64 25.66 -34.00
N THR A 287 -12.87 25.90 -34.50
CA THR A 287 -13.53 25.07 -35.53
C THR A 287 -14.34 26.02 -36.40
N SER A 288 -13.69 26.49 -37.43
CA SER A 288 -14.32 26.92 -38.67
C SER A 288 -13.61 26.21 -39.80
#